data_f7194272fee41b7ce97e20e9e7e58c94
#
_entry.id   f7194272fee41b7ce97e20e9e7e58c94
#
_cell.length_a   1.000
_cell.length_b   1.000
_cell.length_c   1.000
_cell.angle_alpha   90.00
_cell.angle_beta   90.00
_cell.angle_gamma   90.00
#
_symmetry.space_group_name_H-M   'P 1'
#
loop_
_entity.id
_entity.type
_entity.pdbx_description
1 polymer ?
#
loop_
_entity_poly.entity_id
_entity_poly.type
_entity_poly.pdbx_seq_one_letter_code
_entity_poly.pdbx_strand_id
1 'polypeptide(L)'
;ISTDDLVLNAGKDVNIKSAQNSFNQSEDKKSKGWGSGQISDTERFDGYMANQNKANNESVSQERSQVGSLDGSVNINAGNNYNQKVADVVAGKDINITARNISIVDDHNTGSDSQSSKDLKVGVFSRITSPLLDLINAVDNAGKSKADDRTQALQGLAAGAQAYQTANTINNVQKDIAGLAQDPNAVTSKAALFKAEAGLGFSTSKNNQDNSYSASQGNVLNAGGNINLTSTEGDIHLKNTQVNAKDKISLDAAKDILLESGQSKEYADGKNSNAGAQVGVGVSVGAQTGVYVYAEAGYGKGSNHLESTTHNNTTLNADQISIKSQGDTTLKGAQATANRIDADVGGNLNIISQQDTLEQKNKQMGVGARVQVSAGTAWDASGNFNNSSAAGNSKQVNQQSGLFAGDGGYHVKADHVDLQGGAIASTASKENNDLTANS
;
A
#
# COMPACT_ATOMS: atom_id res chain seq x y z
N ILE A 1 -7.67 34.71 0.40
CA ILE A 1 -6.33 35.13 0.87
C ILE A 1 -6.29 36.65 0.82
N SER A 2 -5.83 37.27 1.90
CA SER A 2 -5.62 38.74 2.05
C SER A 2 -4.12 39.04 2.00
N THR A 3 -3.74 40.29 1.71
CA THR A 3 -2.37 40.76 1.89
C THR A 3 -2.13 41.18 3.34
N ASP A 4 -3.10 41.92 3.91
CA ASP A 4 -3.10 42.40 5.30
C ASP A 4 -3.86 41.43 6.22
N ASP A 5 -4.14 41.85 7.44
CA ASP A 5 -4.88 41.07 8.42
C ASP A 5 -6.22 40.58 7.88
N LEU A 6 -6.52 39.34 8.12
CA LEU A 6 -7.81 38.72 7.81
C LEU A 6 -8.59 38.49 9.10
N VAL A 7 -9.81 38.98 9.16
CA VAL A 7 -10.69 38.83 10.32
C VAL A 7 -12.00 38.17 9.92
N LEU A 8 -12.29 37.01 10.53
CA LEU A 8 -13.58 36.30 10.40
C LEU A 8 -14.31 36.30 11.76
N ASN A 9 -15.44 36.97 11.83
CA ASN A 9 -16.28 37.00 13.03
C ASN A 9 -17.65 36.39 12.72
N ALA A 10 -18.04 35.35 13.41
CA ALA A 10 -19.34 34.71 13.31
C ALA A 10 -20.03 34.65 14.68
N GLY A 11 -21.29 35.05 14.74
CA GLY A 11 -22.08 34.96 15.98
C GLY A 11 -22.42 33.54 16.42
N LYS A 12 -22.22 32.54 15.52
CA LYS A 12 -22.38 31.11 15.79
C LYS A 12 -21.16 30.36 15.33
N ASP A 13 -21.26 29.61 14.24
CA ASP A 13 -20.23 28.69 13.79
C ASP A 13 -19.40 29.27 12.64
N VAL A 14 -18.10 28.94 12.61
CA VAL A 14 -17.25 29.07 11.43
C VAL A 14 -16.95 27.66 10.91
N ASN A 15 -17.31 27.41 9.64
CA ASN A 15 -17.07 26.13 9.00
C ASN A 15 -16.20 26.30 7.76
N ILE A 16 -15.01 25.71 7.76
CA ILE A 16 -14.08 25.67 6.64
C ILE A 16 -13.93 24.22 6.22
N LYS A 17 -14.43 23.86 5.02
CA LYS A 17 -14.47 22.48 4.56
C LYS A 17 -13.96 22.36 3.14
N SER A 18 -13.33 21.22 2.82
CA SER A 18 -13.01 20.85 1.45
C SER A 18 -14.26 20.70 0.58
N ALA A 19 -14.08 20.88 -0.72
CA ALA A 19 -15.03 20.39 -1.72
C ALA A 19 -14.67 18.95 -2.08
N GLN A 20 -15.65 18.17 -2.54
CA GLN A 20 -15.45 16.80 -2.98
C GLN A 20 -15.56 16.70 -4.49
N ASN A 21 -14.57 16.08 -5.10
CA ASN A 21 -14.61 15.63 -6.49
C ASN A 21 -14.90 14.13 -6.49
N SER A 22 -15.82 13.68 -7.32
CA SER A 22 -16.14 12.27 -7.49
C SER A 22 -15.96 11.85 -8.93
N PHE A 23 -15.43 10.65 -9.11
CA PHE A 23 -15.25 10.00 -10.41
C PHE A 23 -15.80 8.58 -10.32
N ASN A 24 -16.56 8.20 -11.35
CA ASN A 24 -17.06 6.82 -11.48
C ASN A 24 -16.96 6.42 -12.96
N GLN A 25 -16.36 5.27 -13.22
CA GLN A 25 -16.22 4.69 -14.54
C GLN A 25 -16.52 3.19 -14.48
N SER A 26 -17.39 2.73 -15.36
CA SER A 26 -17.69 1.30 -15.53
C SER A 26 -17.49 0.88 -16.96
N GLU A 27 -16.84 -0.24 -17.17
CA GLU A 27 -16.58 -0.82 -18.49
C GLU A 27 -16.94 -2.31 -18.49
N ASP A 28 -17.67 -2.78 -19.50
CA ASP A 28 -17.91 -4.22 -19.79
C ASP A 28 -17.61 -4.47 -21.27
N LYS A 29 -16.43 -5.01 -21.55
CA LYS A 29 -15.99 -5.38 -22.89
C LYS A 29 -16.15 -6.88 -23.10
N LYS A 30 -16.85 -7.26 -24.15
CA LYS A 30 -16.99 -8.65 -24.60
C LYS A 30 -16.55 -8.76 -26.03
N SER A 31 -15.72 -9.72 -26.31
CA SER A 31 -15.35 -10.10 -27.68
C SER A 31 -15.43 -11.62 -27.83
N LYS A 32 -15.83 -12.03 -29.01
CA LYS A 32 -15.86 -13.45 -29.40
C LYS A 32 -15.68 -13.57 -30.91
N GLY A 33 -14.95 -14.57 -31.32
CA GLY A 33 -14.73 -14.80 -32.75
C GLY A 33 -13.63 -15.83 -33.00
N TRP A 34 -13.40 -16.10 -34.27
CA TRP A 34 -12.30 -16.92 -34.74
C TRP A 34 -11.11 -16.02 -35.07
N GLY A 35 -9.92 -16.46 -34.67
CA GLY A 35 -8.70 -15.71 -34.90
C GLY A 35 -7.45 -16.45 -34.43
N SER A 36 -6.32 -15.83 -34.64
CA SER A 36 -5.01 -16.28 -34.16
C SER A 36 -4.44 -15.29 -33.16
N GLY A 37 -3.68 -15.78 -32.20
CA GLY A 37 -3.03 -14.95 -31.19
C GLY A 37 -1.81 -15.63 -30.59
N GLN A 38 -0.91 -14.81 -30.06
CA GLN A 38 0.22 -15.25 -29.27
C GLN A 38 -0.24 -15.44 -27.82
N ILE A 39 0.07 -16.59 -27.21
CA ILE A 39 -0.19 -16.85 -25.79
C ILE A 39 1.06 -16.50 -24.97
N SER A 40 2.21 -16.88 -25.47
CA SER A 40 3.54 -16.56 -24.93
C SER A 40 4.54 -16.41 -26.08
N ASP A 41 5.78 -16.07 -25.76
CA ASP A 41 6.85 -15.99 -26.77
C ASP A 41 7.09 -17.32 -27.53
N THR A 42 6.68 -18.43 -26.94
CA THR A 42 6.87 -19.79 -27.46
C THR A 42 5.56 -20.50 -27.83
N GLU A 43 4.40 -19.88 -27.59
CA GLU A 43 3.10 -20.52 -27.80
C GLU A 43 2.14 -19.61 -28.59
N ARG A 44 1.52 -20.17 -29.61
CA ARG A 44 0.47 -19.53 -30.44
C ARG A 44 -0.82 -20.34 -30.39
N PHE A 45 -1.90 -19.67 -30.65
CA PHE A 45 -3.25 -20.20 -30.69
C PHE A 45 -3.95 -19.77 -31.98
N ASP A 46 -4.65 -20.71 -32.61
CA ASP A 46 -5.52 -20.46 -33.78
C ASP A 46 -6.87 -21.16 -33.54
N GLY A 47 -7.96 -20.38 -33.45
CA GLY A 47 -9.26 -20.95 -33.15
C GLY A 47 -10.32 -19.96 -32.67
N TYR A 48 -11.30 -20.45 -31.96
CA TYR A 48 -12.35 -19.63 -31.35
C TYR A 48 -11.90 -19.05 -30.01
N MET A 49 -12.09 -17.75 -29.84
CA MET A 49 -11.80 -17.01 -28.62
C MET A 49 -13.06 -16.31 -28.13
N ALA A 50 -13.23 -16.29 -26.80
CA ALA A 50 -14.24 -15.47 -26.13
C ALA A 50 -13.62 -14.82 -24.90
N ASN A 51 -13.64 -13.48 -24.86
CA ASN A 51 -13.08 -12.70 -23.77
C ASN A 51 -14.16 -11.80 -23.18
N GLN A 52 -14.15 -11.66 -21.88
CA GLN A 52 -14.95 -10.66 -21.17
C GLN A 52 -14.07 -9.96 -20.15
N ASN A 53 -13.99 -8.64 -20.23
CA ASN A 53 -13.32 -7.79 -19.27
C ASN A 53 -14.33 -6.81 -18.69
N LYS A 54 -14.42 -6.79 -17.37
CA LYS A 54 -15.19 -5.81 -16.61
C LYS A 54 -14.24 -5.02 -15.73
N ALA A 55 -14.44 -3.71 -15.72
CA ALA A 55 -13.72 -2.82 -14.83
C ALA A 55 -14.70 -1.78 -14.25
N ASN A 56 -14.66 -1.59 -12.94
CA ASN A 56 -15.34 -0.50 -12.25
C ASN A 56 -14.29 0.26 -11.46
N ASN A 57 -14.28 1.57 -11.60
CA ASN A 57 -13.38 2.46 -10.89
C ASN A 57 -14.18 3.61 -10.31
N GLU A 58 -14.10 3.78 -8.99
CA GLU A 58 -14.75 4.85 -8.26
C GLU A 58 -13.70 5.57 -7.41
N SER A 59 -13.76 6.89 -7.38
CA SER A 59 -12.91 7.67 -6.48
C SER A 59 -13.58 8.94 -6.00
N VAL A 60 -13.26 9.31 -4.77
CA VAL A 60 -13.61 10.60 -4.17
C VAL A 60 -12.32 11.25 -3.70
N SER A 61 -12.08 12.48 -4.10
CA SER A 61 -10.96 13.28 -3.65
C SER A 61 -11.42 14.60 -3.03
N GLN A 62 -10.68 15.03 -2.00
CA GLN A 62 -10.91 16.26 -1.29
C GLN A 62 -10.12 17.39 -1.94
N GLU A 63 -10.79 18.47 -2.34
CA GLU A 63 -10.17 19.73 -2.76
C GLU A 63 -10.10 20.67 -1.56
N ARG A 64 -8.90 21.02 -1.14
CA ARG A 64 -8.63 21.75 0.10
C ARG A 64 -9.13 23.20 0.04
N SER A 65 -9.80 23.66 1.09
CA SER A 65 -10.09 25.07 1.29
C SER A 65 -8.87 25.82 1.83
N GLN A 66 -8.71 27.08 1.46
CA GLN A 66 -7.60 27.92 1.90
C GLN A 66 -8.09 29.22 2.50
N VAL A 67 -7.60 29.55 3.68
CA VAL A 67 -7.81 30.82 4.37
C VAL A 67 -6.43 31.38 4.72
N GLY A 68 -6.17 32.64 4.38
CA GLY A 68 -4.82 33.12 4.67
C GLY A 68 -4.63 34.61 4.53
N SER A 69 -3.54 35.09 5.13
CA SER A 69 -2.96 36.41 4.97
C SER A 69 -1.48 36.28 4.63
N LEU A 70 -1.00 37.04 3.63
CA LEU A 70 0.40 36.97 3.19
C LEU A 70 1.35 37.67 4.18
N ASP A 71 1.00 38.88 4.60
CA ASP A 71 1.85 39.73 5.44
C ASP A 71 1.26 40.05 6.81
N GLY A 72 0.01 39.67 7.04
CA GLY A 72 -0.74 39.94 8.26
C GLY A 72 -1.07 38.69 9.07
N SER A 73 -1.97 38.89 10.02
CA SER A 73 -2.52 37.83 10.89
C SER A 73 -3.85 37.32 10.38
N VAL A 74 -4.20 36.09 10.77
CA VAL A 74 -5.53 35.51 10.59
C VAL A 74 -6.22 35.42 11.95
N ASN A 75 -7.31 36.19 12.13
CA ASN A 75 -8.07 36.22 13.36
C ASN A 75 -9.47 35.66 13.10
N ILE A 76 -9.84 34.56 13.75
CA ILE A 76 -11.12 33.87 13.58
C ILE A 76 -11.82 33.79 14.95
N ASN A 77 -13.03 34.35 15.04
CA ASN A 77 -13.85 34.29 16.22
C ASN A 77 -15.21 33.66 15.88
N ALA A 78 -15.52 32.54 16.48
CA ALA A 78 -16.79 31.88 16.38
C ALA A 78 -17.51 31.94 17.73
N GLY A 79 -18.76 32.45 17.74
CA GLY A 79 -19.56 32.50 18.97
C GLY A 79 -19.95 31.13 19.51
N ASN A 80 -19.83 30.07 18.71
CA ASN A 80 -20.11 28.70 19.11
C ASN A 80 -18.97 27.76 18.67
N ASN A 81 -19.00 27.18 17.47
CA ASN A 81 -18.00 26.21 17.07
C ASN A 81 -17.09 26.73 15.93
N TYR A 82 -15.81 26.40 16.00
CA TYR A 82 -14.92 26.43 14.86
C TYR A 82 -14.71 25.00 14.35
N ASN A 83 -15.12 24.77 13.10
CA ASN A 83 -14.96 23.47 12.44
C ASN A 83 -14.14 23.62 11.17
N GLN A 84 -13.00 22.92 11.12
CA GLN A 84 -12.14 22.85 9.94
C GLN A 84 -11.98 21.41 9.50
N LYS A 85 -12.13 21.16 8.19
CA LYS A 85 -12.02 19.84 7.61
C LYS A 85 -11.32 19.89 6.27
N VAL A 86 -10.12 19.36 6.20
CA VAL A 86 -9.25 19.38 5.02
C VAL A 86 -9.08 20.80 4.46
N ALA A 87 -8.46 21.64 5.23
CA ALA A 87 -8.20 23.04 4.86
C ALA A 87 -6.85 23.52 5.38
N ASP A 88 -6.35 24.58 4.75
CA ASP A 88 -5.11 25.25 5.12
C ASP A 88 -5.43 26.65 5.64
N VAL A 89 -4.90 26.98 6.82
CA VAL A 89 -4.90 28.34 7.38
C VAL A 89 -3.48 28.81 7.45
N VAL A 90 -3.15 29.88 6.75
CA VAL A 90 -1.77 30.39 6.62
C VAL A 90 -1.72 31.88 6.94
N ALA A 91 -0.79 32.30 7.79
CA ALA A 91 -0.56 33.69 8.12
C ALA A 91 0.90 34.08 8.04
N GLY A 92 1.20 35.26 7.51
CA GLY A 92 2.54 35.84 7.55
C GLY A 92 2.98 36.21 8.97
N LYS A 93 2.02 36.48 9.86
CA LYS A 93 2.23 36.72 11.30
C LYS A 93 1.53 35.67 12.13
N ASP A 94 0.47 36.01 12.82
CA ASP A 94 -0.17 35.16 13.81
C ASP A 94 -1.46 34.52 13.29
N ILE A 95 -1.80 33.33 13.78
CA ILE A 95 -3.11 32.70 13.65
C ILE A 95 -3.75 32.70 15.03
N ASN A 96 -4.91 33.34 15.16
CA ASN A 96 -5.69 33.38 16.38
C ASN A 96 -7.09 32.81 16.11
N ILE A 97 -7.44 31.70 16.75
CA ILE A 97 -8.77 31.07 16.63
C ILE A 97 -9.39 30.97 18.00
N THR A 98 -10.53 31.62 18.19
CA THR A 98 -11.30 31.56 19.43
C THR A 98 -12.71 31.09 19.16
N ALA A 99 -13.17 30.09 19.91
CA ALA A 99 -14.52 29.54 19.82
C ALA A 99 -14.94 28.90 21.16
N ARG A 100 -16.20 28.47 21.31
CA ARG A 100 -16.58 27.59 22.43
C ARG A 100 -15.94 26.21 22.32
N ASN A 101 -15.97 25.64 21.10
CA ASN A 101 -15.30 24.38 20.77
C ASN A 101 -14.49 24.55 19.49
N ILE A 102 -13.34 23.94 19.43
CA ILE A 102 -12.49 23.91 18.24
C ILE A 102 -12.34 22.46 17.77
N SER A 103 -12.72 22.20 16.51
CA SER A 103 -12.60 20.89 15.86
C SER A 103 -11.92 21.05 14.51
N ILE A 104 -10.69 20.54 14.40
CA ILE A 104 -9.89 20.52 13.18
C ILE A 104 -9.58 19.06 12.85
N VAL A 105 -10.34 18.48 11.92
CA VAL A 105 -10.30 17.03 11.68
C VAL A 105 -10.07 16.70 10.20
N ASP A 106 -9.59 15.50 9.97
CA ASP A 106 -9.35 14.95 8.65
C ASP A 106 -10.64 14.57 7.92
N ASP A 107 -10.52 14.35 6.63
CA ASP A 107 -11.43 13.59 5.78
C ASP A 107 -10.63 12.65 4.91
N HIS A 108 -11.27 11.84 4.07
CA HIS A 108 -10.59 10.80 3.32
C HIS A 108 -10.76 11.00 1.81
N ASN A 109 -9.65 10.83 1.10
CA ASN A 109 -9.70 10.44 -0.30
C ASN A 109 -9.94 8.93 -0.34
N THR A 110 -10.96 8.52 -1.08
CA THR A 110 -11.31 7.11 -1.20
C THR A 110 -11.25 6.68 -2.66
N GLY A 111 -10.92 5.43 -2.89
CA GLY A 111 -11.02 4.84 -4.22
C GLY A 111 -11.27 3.35 -4.13
N SER A 112 -11.94 2.83 -5.14
CA SER A 112 -12.10 1.40 -5.36
C SER A 112 -11.93 1.08 -6.83
N ASP A 113 -11.21 0.01 -7.13
CA ASP A 113 -11.00 -0.56 -8.44
C ASP A 113 -11.34 -2.05 -8.40
N SER A 114 -12.32 -2.44 -9.19
CA SER A 114 -12.72 -3.84 -9.32
C SER A 114 -12.58 -4.28 -10.77
N GLN A 115 -11.76 -5.29 -11.00
CA GLN A 115 -11.48 -5.84 -12.32
C GLN A 115 -11.83 -7.32 -12.36
N SER A 116 -12.51 -7.74 -13.42
CA SER A 116 -12.80 -9.15 -13.68
C SER A 116 -12.53 -9.47 -15.14
N SER A 117 -11.67 -10.44 -15.39
CA SER A 117 -11.42 -10.98 -16.73
C SER A 117 -11.80 -12.43 -16.81
N LYS A 118 -12.36 -12.83 -17.95
CA LYS A 118 -12.63 -14.23 -18.31
C LYS A 118 -12.22 -14.45 -19.74
N ASP A 119 -11.42 -15.48 -19.95
CA ASP A 119 -10.94 -15.88 -21.26
C ASP A 119 -11.28 -17.34 -21.52
N LEU A 120 -11.70 -17.63 -22.75
CA LEU A 120 -11.90 -18.98 -23.28
C LEU A 120 -11.24 -19.03 -24.65
N LYS A 121 -10.45 -20.08 -24.89
CA LYS A 121 -9.84 -20.40 -26.19
C LYS A 121 -10.13 -21.86 -26.50
N VAL A 122 -10.60 -22.16 -27.71
CA VAL A 122 -10.86 -23.51 -28.21
C VAL A 122 -10.33 -23.62 -29.63
N GLY A 123 -9.33 -24.46 -29.87
CA GLY A 123 -8.71 -24.58 -31.19
C GLY A 123 -7.36 -25.28 -31.18
N VAL A 124 -6.50 -24.86 -32.10
CA VAL A 124 -5.14 -25.37 -32.23
C VAL A 124 -4.17 -24.55 -31.40
N PHE A 125 -3.42 -25.24 -30.57
CA PHE A 125 -2.30 -24.67 -29.81
C PHE A 125 -1.02 -25.19 -30.41
N SER A 126 -0.08 -24.29 -30.73
CA SER A 126 1.25 -24.65 -31.25
C SER A 126 2.31 -24.07 -30.33
N ARG A 127 3.26 -24.91 -29.89
CA ARG A 127 4.27 -24.56 -28.91
C ARG A 127 5.64 -25.01 -29.36
N ILE A 128 6.63 -24.16 -29.12
CA ILE A 128 8.06 -24.49 -29.29
C ILE A 128 8.69 -24.39 -27.91
N THR A 129 9.34 -25.45 -27.47
CA THR A 129 10.00 -25.50 -26.16
C THR A 129 11.48 -25.80 -26.35
N SER A 130 12.34 -25.03 -25.71
CA SER A 130 13.78 -25.25 -25.62
C SER A 130 14.25 -24.74 -24.25
N PRO A 131 15.06 -25.52 -23.52
CA PRO A 131 15.61 -25.09 -22.23
C PRO A 131 16.35 -23.74 -22.30
N LEU A 132 16.91 -23.42 -23.46
CA LEU A 132 17.60 -22.14 -23.69
C LEU A 132 16.62 -20.95 -23.80
N LEU A 133 15.48 -21.15 -24.43
CA LEU A 133 14.42 -20.11 -24.53
C LEU A 133 13.77 -19.86 -23.17
N ASP A 134 13.54 -20.92 -22.39
CA ASP A 134 12.98 -20.80 -21.05
C ASP A 134 13.89 -19.99 -20.11
N LEU A 135 15.20 -20.12 -20.26
CA LEU A 135 16.18 -19.33 -19.53
C LEU A 135 16.15 -17.84 -19.92
N ILE A 136 16.12 -17.54 -21.21
CA ILE A 136 16.08 -16.14 -21.70
C ILE A 136 14.83 -15.44 -21.18
N ASN A 137 13.68 -16.12 -21.25
CA ASN A 137 12.41 -15.60 -20.77
C ASN A 137 12.38 -15.38 -19.26
N ALA A 138 13.00 -16.27 -18.46
CA ALA A 138 13.10 -16.12 -17.01
C ALA A 138 13.93 -14.90 -16.60
N VAL A 139 15.02 -14.63 -17.31
CA VAL A 139 15.91 -13.48 -17.08
C VAL A 139 15.22 -12.16 -17.48
N ASP A 140 14.51 -12.15 -18.61
CA ASP A 140 13.80 -10.95 -19.11
C ASP A 140 12.62 -10.56 -18.20
N ASN A 141 11.89 -11.53 -17.67
CA ASN A 141 10.79 -11.30 -16.72
C ASN A 141 11.30 -10.78 -15.36
N ALA A 142 12.45 -11.22 -14.88
CA ALA A 142 13.07 -10.71 -13.66
C ALA A 142 13.54 -9.24 -13.80
N GLY A 143 13.94 -8.83 -15.01
CA GLY A 143 14.40 -7.46 -15.29
C GLY A 143 13.28 -6.43 -15.50
N LYS A 144 12.04 -6.85 -15.75
CA LYS A 144 10.90 -5.96 -16.08
C LYS A 144 9.99 -5.61 -14.90
N SER A 145 10.22 -6.17 -13.72
CA SER A 145 9.37 -5.95 -12.54
C SER A 145 9.68 -4.59 -11.89
N LYS A 146 8.73 -3.64 -12.00
CA LYS A 146 8.72 -2.38 -11.24
C LYS A 146 7.92 -2.58 -9.93
N ALA A 147 8.53 -3.21 -8.96
CA ALA A 147 7.91 -3.42 -7.65
C ALA A 147 8.68 -2.65 -6.56
N ASP A 148 8.03 -2.37 -5.43
CA ASP A 148 8.69 -1.76 -4.28
C ASP A 148 9.79 -2.66 -3.67
N ASP A 149 10.66 -2.10 -2.82
CA ASP A 149 11.84 -2.78 -2.29
C ASP A 149 11.54 -4.09 -1.54
N ARG A 150 10.35 -4.24 -0.96
CA ARG A 150 9.93 -5.46 -0.24
C ARG A 150 9.43 -6.54 -1.17
N THR A 151 8.69 -6.16 -2.19
CA THR A 151 8.24 -7.06 -3.26
C THR A 151 9.43 -7.47 -4.12
N GLN A 152 10.42 -6.59 -4.33
CA GLN A 152 11.69 -6.94 -4.98
C GLN A 152 12.49 -7.97 -4.19
N ALA A 153 12.53 -7.90 -2.86
CA ALA A 153 13.22 -8.89 -2.03
C ALA A 153 12.57 -10.28 -2.11
N LEU A 154 11.23 -10.35 -2.13
CA LEU A 154 10.50 -11.61 -2.30
C LEU A 154 10.61 -12.17 -3.72
N GLN A 155 10.61 -11.31 -4.74
CA GLN A 155 10.84 -11.68 -6.13
C GLN A 155 12.29 -12.10 -6.35
N GLY A 156 13.25 -11.48 -5.65
CA GLY A 156 14.66 -11.87 -5.66
C GLY A 156 14.88 -13.28 -5.10
N LEU A 157 14.14 -13.68 -4.06
CA LEU A 157 14.17 -15.05 -3.53
C LEU A 157 13.55 -16.07 -4.49
N ALA A 158 12.44 -15.72 -5.15
CA ALA A 158 11.80 -16.56 -6.16
C ALA A 158 12.65 -16.68 -7.43
N ALA A 159 13.27 -15.58 -7.88
CA ALA A 159 14.21 -15.57 -9.00
C ALA A 159 15.50 -16.35 -8.68
N GLY A 160 15.98 -16.30 -7.43
CA GLY A 160 17.12 -17.09 -6.97
C GLY A 160 16.85 -18.60 -7.00
N ALA A 161 15.64 -19.03 -6.61
CA ALA A 161 15.22 -20.44 -6.68
C ALA A 161 15.07 -20.91 -8.14
N GLN A 162 14.50 -20.08 -9.02
CA GLN A 162 14.43 -20.35 -10.47
C GLN A 162 15.81 -20.36 -11.12
N ALA A 163 16.71 -19.43 -10.77
CA ALA A 163 18.07 -19.38 -11.28
C ALA A 163 18.87 -20.64 -10.88
N TYR A 164 18.67 -21.16 -9.66
CA TYR A 164 19.30 -22.42 -9.22
C TYR A 164 18.79 -23.64 -10.01
N GLN A 165 17.48 -23.74 -10.25
CA GLN A 165 16.91 -24.81 -11.09
C GLN A 165 17.38 -24.71 -12.53
N THR A 166 17.44 -23.48 -13.05
CA THR A 166 17.90 -23.21 -14.43
C THR A 166 19.39 -23.47 -14.58
N ALA A 167 20.22 -23.10 -13.61
CA ALA A 167 21.66 -23.43 -13.62
C ALA A 167 21.91 -24.93 -13.62
N ASN A 168 21.13 -25.72 -12.88
CA ASN A 168 21.21 -27.18 -12.91
C ASN A 168 20.80 -27.76 -14.28
N THR A 169 19.78 -27.19 -14.91
CA THR A 169 19.34 -27.59 -16.25
C THR A 169 20.41 -27.25 -17.30
N ILE A 170 21.03 -26.07 -17.24
CA ILE A 170 22.12 -25.66 -18.13
C ILE A 170 23.36 -26.57 -17.94
N ASN A 171 23.74 -26.88 -16.70
CA ASN A 171 24.86 -27.76 -16.42
C ASN A 171 24.64 -29.16 -16.99
N ASN A 172 23.42 -29.67 -16.93
CA ASN A 172 23.05 -30.94 -17.52
C ASN A 172 23.09 -30.90 -19.07
N VAL A 173 22.57 -29.84 -19.68
CA VAL A 173 22.61 -29.61 -21.13
C VAL A 173 24.05 -29.41 -21.62
N GLN A 174 24.90 -28.68 -20.88
CA GLN A 174 26.32 -28.54 -21.23
C GLN A 174 27.09 -29.89 -21.15
N LYS A 175 26.82 -30.71 -20.15
CA LYS A 175 27.39 -32.05 -20.03
C LYS A 175 26.96 -32.95 -21.18
N ASP A 176 25.72 -32.86 -21.61
CA ASP A 176 25.17 -33.64 -22.73
C ASP A 176 25.74 -33.19 -24.07
N ILE A 177 25.90 -31.87 -24.31
CA ILE A 177 26.57 -31.34 -25.49
C ILE A 177 28.03 -31.75 -25.54
N ALA A 178 28.73 -31.72 -24.40
CA ALA A 178 30.11 -32.16 -24.32
C ALA A 178 30.25 -33.70 -24.52
N GLY A 179 29.28 -34.48 -24.04
CA GLY A 179 29.18 -35.92 -24.27
C GLY A 179 28.96 -36.29 -25.74
N LEU A 180 28.02 -35.57 -26.41
CA LEU A 180 27.73 -35.72 -27.84
C LEU A 180 28.96 -35.40 -28.75
N ALA A 181 29.82 -34.47 -28.32
CA ALA A 181 31.05 -34.16 -29.04
C ALA A 181 32.12 -35.27 -28.95
N GLN A 182 32.05 -36.15 -27.94
CA GLN A 182 33.00 -37.26 -27.72
C GLN A 182 32.43 -38.59 -28.19
N ASP A 183 31.15 -38.86 -28.04
CA ASP A 183 30.45 -40.04 -28.52
C ASP A 183 29.00 -39.67 -28.94
N PRO A 184 28.67 -39.72 -30.25
CA PRO A 184 27.33 -39.40 -30.76
C PRO A 184 26.21 -40.31 -30.19
N ASN A 185 26.57 -41.45 -29.57
CA ASN A 185 25.59 -42.37 -28.96
C ASN A 185 25.48 -42.21 -27.44
N ALA A 186 26.31 -41.38 -26.81
CA ALA A 186 26.38 -41.19 -25.37
C ALA A 186 25.42 -40.07 -24.86
N VAL A 187 24.16 -40.12 -25.25
CA VAL A 187 23.16 -39.20 -24.69
C VAL A 187 22.67 -39.73 -23.34
N THR A 188 23.16 -39.16 -22.26
CA THR A 188 22.89 -39.60 -20.89
C THR A 188 21.75 -38.87 -20.22
N SER A 189 21.30 -37.71 -20.74
CA SER A 189 20.13 -36.98 -20.19
C SER A 189 18.88 -37.23 -21.02
N LYS A 190 17.75 -37.33 -20.32
CA LYS A 190 16.39 -37.43 -20.92
C LYS A 190 15.84 -36.10 -21.42
N ALA A 191 16.62 -35.04 -21.47
CA ALA A 191 16.18 -33.71 -21.87
C ALA A 191 16.19 -33.56 -23.40
N ALA A 192 15.07 -33.21 -23.98
CA ALA A 192 14.99 -32.77 -25.37
C ALA A 192 15.59 -31.37 -25.52
N LEU A 193 16.52 -31.21 -26.49
CA LEU A 193 17.11 -29.90 -26.83
C LEU A 193 16.09 -28.95 -27.49
N PHE A 194 15.14 -29.51 -28.21
CA PHE A 194 14.08 -28.76 -28.92
C PHE A 194 12.83 -29.63 -29.06
N LYS A 195 11.68 -29.03 -28.81
CA LYS A 195 10.36 -29.65 -29.06
C LYS A 195 9.48 -28.64 -29.82
N ALA A 196 8.80 -29.11 -30.85
CA ALA A 196 7.72 -28.39 -31.53
C ALA A 196 6.45 -29.23 -31.44
N GLU A 197 5.38 -28.63 -30.98
CA GLU A 197 4.11 -29.30 -30.72
C GLU A 197 2.94 -28.55 -31.37
N ALA A 198 1.95 -29.28 -31.85
CA ALA A 198 0.66 -28.75 -32.25
C ALA A 198 -0.45 -29.67 -31.77
N GLY A 199 -1.45 -29.11 -31.13
CA GLY A 199 -2.54 -29.88 -30.52
C GLY A 199 -3.88 -29.15 -30.56
N LEU A 200 -4.96 -29.91 -30.57
CA LEU A 200 -6.31 -29.42 -30.39
C LEU A 200 -6.65 -29.41 -28.91
N GLY A 201 -7.21 -28.31 -28.43
CA GLY A 201 -7.53 -28.20 -27.02
C GLY A 201 -8.39 -27.00 -26.67
N PHE A 202 -8.52 -26.80 -25.37
CA PHE A 202 -9.12 -25.59 -24.80
C PHE A 202 -8.27 -25.04 -23.66
N SER A 203 -8.38 -23.75 -23.46
CA SER A 203 -7.84 -23.05 -22.31
C SER A 203 -8.87 -22.04 -21.79
N THR A 204 -9.05 -21.98 -20.48
CA THR A 204 -9.87 -20.94 -19.84
C THR A 204 -9.15 -20.33 -18.68
N SER A 205 -9.32 -19.04 -18.51
CA SER A 205 -8.84 -18.33 -17.33
C SER A 205 -9.89 -17.38 -16.79
N LYS A 206 -9.84 -17.17 -15.47
CA LYS A 206 -10.62 -16.17 -14.76
C LYS A 206 -9.73 -15.47 -13.77
N ASN A 207 -9.74 -14.14 -13.81
CA ASN A 207 -9.06 -13.29 -12.84
C ASN A 207 -10.04 -12.27 -12.30
N ASN A 208 -10.09 -12.14 -10.98
CA ASN A 208 -10.82 -11.07 -10.29
C ASN A 208 -9.83 -10.35 -9.38
N GLN A 209 -9.87 -9.03 -9.38
CA GLN A 209 -9.07 -8.17 -8.53
C GLN A 209 -9.97 -7.07 -7.98
N ASP A 210 -9.98 -6.92 -6.68
CA ASP A 210 -10.69 -5.85 -5.97
C ASP A 210 -9.67 -5.10 -5.10
N ASN A 211 -9.53 -3.81 -5.35
CA ASN A 211 -8.66 -2.93 -4.60
C ASN A 211 -9.49 -1.78 -4.04
N SER A 212 -9.19 -1.35 -2.83
CA SER A 212 -9.76 -0.13 -2.27
C SER A 212 -8.79 0.56 -1.35
N TYR A 213 -8.89 1.86 -1.27
CA TYR A 213 -8.13 2.66 -0.34
C TYR A 213 -8.98 3.75 0.30
N SER A 214 -8.56 4.15 1.49
CA SER A 214 -9.10 5.31 2.21
C SER A 214 -7.92 6.05 2.81
N ALA A 215 -7.51 7.15 2.18
CA ALA A 215 -6.33 7.93 2.56
C ALA A 215 -6.74 9.18 3.32
N SER A 216 -6.35 9.27 4.59
CA SER A 216 -6.62 10.43 5.44
C SER A 216 -5.95 11.69 4.89
N GLN A 217 -6.76 12.73 4.69
CA GLN A 217 -6.35 14.07 4.28
C GLN A 217 -6.48 15.01 5.47
N GLY A 218 -5.37 15.52 5.95
CA GLY A 218 -5.33 16.34 7.15
C GLY A 218 -5.47 17.84 6.89
N ASN A 219 -5.17 18.64 7.91
CA ASN A 219 -5.21 20.09 7.90
C ASN A 219 -3.82 20.68 8.12
N VAL A 220 -3.62 21.93 7.72
CA VAL A 220 -2.40 22.69 7.99
C VAL A 220 -2.76 24.05 8.60
N LEU A 221 -2.11 24.36 9.72
CA LEU A 221 -2.04 25.72 10.26
C LEU A 221 -0.57 26.13 10.22
N ASN A 222 -0.26 27.23 9.53
CA ASN A 222 1.12 27.67 9.37
C ASN A 222 1.23 29.19 9.60
N ALA A 223 2.00 29.62 10.59
CA ALA A 223 2.18 31.01 10.96
C ALA A 223 3.65 31.42 10.99
N GLY A 224 3.93 32.61 10.47
CA GLY A 224 5.24 33.26 10.59
C GLY A 224 5.57 33.78 11.98
N GLY A 225 4.60 33.84 12.88
CA GLY A 225 4.67 34.21 14.30
C GLY A 225 4.06 33.13 15.18
N ASN A 226 2.95 33.45 15.86
CA ASN A 226 2.31 32.57 16.83
C ASN A 226 1.06 31.90 16.28
N ILE A 227 0.68 30.75 16.85
CA ILE A 227 -0.63 30.11 16.67
C ILE A 227 -1.29 29.98 18.03
N ASN A 228 -2.45 30.60 18.19
CA ASN A 228 -3.23 30.55 19.41
C ASN A 228 -4.61 29.92 19.12
N LEU A 229 -4.91 28.80 19.72
CA LEU A 229 -6.20 28.14 19.69
C LEU A 229 -6.81 28.20 21.09
N THR A 230 -7.94 28.91 21.25
CA THR A 230 -8.62 29.09 22.53
C THR A 230 -10.04 28.56 22.47
N SER A 231 -10.32 27.51 23.21
CA SER A 231 -11.67 27.03 23.44
C SER A 231 -12.20 27.56 24.77
N THR A 232 -13.28 28.36 24.73
CA THR A 232 -13.74 29.12 25.90
C THR A 232 -14.66 28.33 26.84
N GLU A 233 -15.32 27.27 26.35
CA GLU A 233 -16.31 26.49 27.12
C GLU A 233 -16.17 24.95 26.90
N GLY A 234 -15.41 24.51 25.91
CA GLY A 234 -15.33 23.10 25.52
C GLY A 234 -13.94 22.65 25.18
N ASP A 235 -13.84 21.84 24.14
CA ASP A 235 -12.67 21.08 23.81
C ASP A 235 -11.87 21.69 22.65
N ILE A 236 -10.59 21.29 22.53
CA ILE A 236 -9.77 21.42 21.33
C ILE A 236 -9.51 20.02 20.80
N HIS A 237 -10.02 19.71 19.62
CA HIS A 237 -9.78 18.44 18.93
C HIS A 237 -9.04 18.69 17.62
N LEU A 238 -7.81 18.15 17.51
CA LEU A 238 -7.00 18.18 16.30
C LEU A 238 -6.75 16.74 15.85
N LYS A 239 -7.11 16.42 14.60
CA LYS A 239 -6.88 15.10 14.01
C LYS A 239 -6.21 15.22 12.66
N ASN A 240 -5.07 14.51 12.46
CA ASN A 240 -4.24 14.61 11.27
C ASN A 240 -3.96 16.09 10.89
N THR A 241 -3.51 16.86 11.85
CA THR A 241 -3.32 18.30 11.70
C THR A 241 -1.84 18.66 11.90
N GLN A 242 -1.27 19.38 10.95
CA GLN A 242 0.07 19.96 11.07
C GLN A 242 -0.06 21.41 11.54
N VAL A 243 0.48 21.71 12.70
CA VAL A 243 0.48 23.06 13.29
C VAL A 243 1.94 23.51 13.38
N ASN A 244 2.29 24.50 12.57
CA ASN A 244 3.66 25.01 12.51
C ASN A 244 3.64 26.53 12.79
N ALA A 245 4.31 26.93 13.83
CA ALA A 245 4.53 28.34 14.18
C ALA A 245 6.03 28.62 14.29
N LYS A 246 6.45 29.81 13.90
CA LYS A 246 7.86 30.17 14.08
C LYS A 246 8.20 30.37 15.56
N ASP A 247 7.33 31.07 16.30
CA ASP A 247 7.63 31.49 17.66
C ASP A 247 6.89 30.59 18.68
N LYS A 248 5.57 30.63 18.76
CA LYS A 248 4.83 29.91 19.80
C LYS A 248 3.54 29.27 19.29
N ILE A 249 3.25 28.06 19.75
CA ILE A 249 1.91 27.43 19.69
C ILE A 249 1.31 27.44 21.09
N SER A 250 0.07 27.95 21.21
CA SER A 250 -0.70 27.93 22.43
C SER A 250 -2.04 27.24 22.20
N LEU A 251 -2.27 26.14 22.91
CA LEU A 251 -3.57 25.48 23.00
C LEU A 251 -4.13 25.73 24.40
N ASP A 252 -5.28 26.41 24.52
CA ASP A 252 -5.95 26.70 25.80
C ASP A 252 -7.41 26.23 25.71
N ALA A 253 -7.74 25.13 26.40
CA ALA A 253 -9.08 24.54 26.41
C ALA A 253 -9.75 24.64 27.77
N ALA A 254 -11.01 25.07 27.77
CA ALA A 254 -11.85 25.08 28.97
C ALA A 254 -12.23 23.67 29.47
N LYS A 255 -12.03 22.65 28.61
CA LYS A 255 -12.18 21.22 28.99
C LYS A 255 -10.99 20.43 28.49
N ASP A 256 -11.19 19.54 27.51
CA ASP A 256 -10.20 18.57 27.08
C ASP A 256 -9.43 19.00 25.83
N ILE A 257 -8.20 18.50 25.71
CA ILE A 257 -7.42 18.60 24.47
C ILE A 257 -7.20 17.18 23.94
N LEU A 258 -7.65 16.95 22.71
CA LEU A 258 -7.46 15.67 22.02
C LEU A 258 -6.67 15.90 20.72
N LEU A 259 -5.47 15.34 20.66
CA LEU A 259 -4.62 15.32 19.46
C LEU A 259 -4.55 13.89 18.94
N GLU A 260 -5.10 13.64 17.74
CA GLU A 260 -5.17 12.29 17.16
C GLU A 260 -4.49 12.20 15.79
N SER A 261 -4.01 11.00 15.48
CA SER A 261 -3.58 10.68 14.10
C SER A 261 -4.78 10.49 13.17
N GLY A 262 -4.60 10.84 11.90
CA GLY A 262 -5.43 10.33 10.83
C GLY A 262 -5.11 8.87 10.54
N GLN A 263 -6.06 8.12 10.01
CA GLN A 263 -5.90 6.72 9.66
C GLN A 263 -6.13 6.50 8.18
N SER A 264 -5.15 5.91 7.50
CA SER A 264 -5.27 5.48 6.11
C SER A 264 -5.33 3.96 6.03
N LYS A 265 -6.14 3.44 5.11
CA LYS A 265 -6.33 2.00 4.91
C LYS A 265 -6.17 1.64 3.45
N GLU A 266 -5.55 0.51 3.19
CA GLU A 266 -5.48 -0.12 1.88
C GLU A 266 -5.96 -1.56 1.99
N TYR A 267 -6.70 -1.98 0.98
CA TYR A 267 -7.22 -3.32 0.83
C TYR A 267 -7.03 -3.78 -0.61
N ALA A 268 -6.50 -4.99 -0.79
CA ALA A 268 -6.43 -5.64 -2.09
C ALA A 268 -6.77 -7.12 -1.95
N ASP A 269 -7.69 -7.60 -2.76
CA ASP A 269 -8.10 -9.01 -2.83
C ASP A 269 -8.09 -9.47 -4.27
N GLY A 270 -7.35 -10.53 -4.56
CA GLY A 270 -7.24 -11.09 -5.89
C GLY A 270 -7.54 -12.59 -5.87
N LYS A 271 -8.23 -13.06 -6.91
CA LYS A 271 -8.51 -14.48 -7.13
C LYS A 271 -8.32 -14.80 -8.60
N ASN A 272 -7.52 -15.81 -8.88
CA ASN A 272 -7.35 -16.32 -10.23
C ASN A 272 -7.63 -17.83 -10.30
N SER A 273 -8.02 -18.28 -11.46
CA SER A 273 -8.10 -19.70 -11.79
C SER A 273 -7.89 -19.90 -13.29
N ASN A 274 -7.25 -21.00 -13.64
CA ASN A 274 -7.04 -21.40 -15.01
C ASN A 274 -7.25 -22.90 -15.15
N ALA A 275 -7.72 -23.32 -16.30
CA ALA A 275 -7.84 -24.74 -16.67
C ALA A 275 -7.61 -24.88 -18.17
N GLY A 276 -7.03 -26.00 -18.57
CA GLY A 276 -6.85 -26.30 -19.99
C GLY A 276 -6.57 -27.78 -20.20
N ALA A 277 -6.89 -28.24 -21.39
CA ALA A 277 -6.52 -29.57 -21.84
C ALA A 277 -6.27 -29.55 -23.33
N GLN A 278 -5.32 -30.35 -23.81
CA GLN A 278 -5.05 -30.51 -25.23
C GLN A 278 -4.55 -31.91 -25.56
N VAL A 279 -4.79 -32.34 -26.77
CA VAL A 279 -4.22 -33.53 -27.38
C VAL A 279 -3.57 -33.15 -28.69
N GLY A 280 -2.41 -33.71 -28.99
CA GLY A 280 -1.65 -33.27 -30.16
C GLY A 280 -0.52 -34.16 -30.54
N VAL A 281 0.23 -33.68 -31.52
CA VAL A 281 1.43 -34.32 -32.05
C VAL A 281 2.62 -33.37 -31.85
N GLY A 282 3.79 -33.95 -31.71
CA GLY A 282 5.01 -33.19 -31.55
C GLY A 282 6.21 -33.87 -32.21
N VAL A 283 7.25 -33.09 -32.43
CA VAL A 283 8.59 -33.54 -32.86
C VAL A 283 9.59 -33.12 -31.80
N SER A 284 10.48 -33.98 -31.43
CA SER A 284 11.56 -33.67 -30.53
C SER A 284 12.93 -33.97 -31.17
N VAL A 285 13.91 -33.15 -30.80
CA VAL A 285 15.31 -33.35 -31.17
C VAL A 285 16.13 -33.37 -29.89
N GLY A 286 16.96 -34.36 -29.69
CA GLY A 286 17.77 -34.56 -28.49
C GLY A 286 17.76 -36.01 -28.05
N ALA A 287 17.77 -36.31 -26.76
CA ALA A 287 17.79 -37.66 -26.22
C ALA A 287 16.69 -38.60 -26.68
N GLN A 288 15.55 -38.04 -27.07
CA GLN A 288 14.44 -38.76 -27.71
C GLN A 288 14.10 -38.02 -29.01
N THR A 289 14.84 -38.26 -30.06
CA THR A 289 14.55 -37.70 -31.40
C THR A 289 13.44 -38.49 -32.06
N GLY A 290 12.39 -37.83 -32.50
CA GLY A 290 11.27 -38.48 -33.20
C GLY A 290 9.94 -37.75 -33.09
N VAL A 291 8.93 -38.40 -33.66
CA VAL A 291 7.53 -37.94 -33.61
C VAL A 291 6.81 -38.62 -32.45
N TYR A 292 5.96 -37.90 -31.76
CA TYR A 292 5.14 -38.40 -30.66
C TYR A 292 3.72 -37.83 -30.67
N VAL A 293 2.83 -38.51 -30.00
CA VAL A 293 1.51 -37.99 -29.68
C VAL A 293 1.42 -37.69 -28.17
N TYR A 294 0.69 -36.66 -27.79
CA TYR A 294 0.55 -36.32 -26.38
C TYR A 294 -0.88 -35.93 -26.01
N ALA A 295 -1.19 -36.06 -24.72
CA ALA A 295 -2.36 -35.49 -24.09
C ALA A 295 -1.90 -34.81 -22.79
N GLU A 296 -2.38 -33.60 -22.56
CA GLU A 296 -2.10 -32.89 -21.32
C GLU A 296 -3.33 -32.18 -20.79
N ALA A 297 -3.42 -32.05 -19.47
CA ALA A 297 -4.44 -31.28 -18.79
C ALA A 297 -3.84 -30.59 -17.57
N GLY A 298 -4.32 -29.39 -17.26
CA GLY A 298 -3.87 -28.63 -16.12
C GLY A 298 -4.99 -27.81 -15.50
N TYR A 299 -4.86 -27.58 -14.21
CA TYR A 299 -5.72 -26.71 -13.45
C TYR A 299 -4.89 -25.92 -12.44
N GLY A 300 -5.17 -24.64 -12.31
CA GLY A 300 -4.52 -23.79 -11.32
C GLY A 300 -5.53 -22.84 -10.67
N LYS A 301 -5.26 -22.48 -9.43
CA LYS A 301 -5.97 -21.40 -8.74
C LYS A 301 -5.03 -20.67 -7.80
N GLY A 302 -5.30 -19.39 -7.60
CA GLY A 302 -4.57 -18.56 -6.66
C GLY A 302 -5.46 -17.54 -5.99
N SER A 303 -5.00 -17.03 -4.86
CA SER A 303 -5.58 -15.88 -4.18
C SER A 303 -4.48 -15.08 -3.49
N ASN A 304 -4.62 -13.77 -3.53
CA ASN A 304 -3.83 -12.83 -2.75
C ASN A 304 -4.75 -11.94 -1.95
N HIS A 305 -4.32 -11.59 -0.76
CA HIS A 305 -5.01 -10.68 0.16
C HIS A 305 -3.99 -9.76 0.80
N LEU A 306 -4.29 -8.46 0.82
CA LEU A 306 -3.51 -7.43 1.49
C LEU A 306 -4.47 -6.53 2.26
N GLU A 307 -4.17 -6.30 3.52
CA GLU A 307 -4.82 -5.27 4.33
C GLU A 307 -3.74 -4.48 5.06
N SER A 308 -3.77 -3.16 4.93
CA SER A 308 -2.83 -2.24 5.55
C SER A 308 -3.56 -1.11 6.24
N THR A 309 -3.08 -0.72 7.42
CA THR A 309 -3.52 0.46 8.13
C THR A 309 -2.29 1.25 8.55
N THR A 310 -2.26 2.55 8.20
CA THR A 310 -1.19 3.47 8.57
C THR A 310 -1.76 4.70 9.28
N HIS A 311 -0.97 5.29 10.17
CA HIS A 311 -1.35 6.46 10.96
C HIS A 311 -0.48 7.67 10.58
N ASN A 312 -1.12 8.81 10.36
CA ASN A 312 -0.48 10.10 10.13
C ASN A 312 -0.66 10.95 11.39
N ASN A 313 0.40 11.15 12.16
CA ASN A 313 0.35 11.86 13.42
C ASN A 313 -0.04 13.33 13.24
N THR A 314 -0.82 13.85 14.18
CA THR A 314 -0.92 15.30 14.41
C THR A 314 0.41 15.80 14.94
N THR A 315 0.91 16.92 14.38
CA THR A 315 2.20 17.49 14.75
C THR A 315 2.07 18.96 15.14
N LEU A 316 2.69 19.31 16.25
CA LEU A 316 2.88 20.69 16.70
C LEU A 316 4.38 21.00 16.66
N ASN A 317 4.78 22.02 15.91
CA ASN A 317 6.19 22.43 15.76
C ASN A 317 6.33 23.95 15.97
N ALA A 318 7.12 24.37 16.95
CA ALA A 318 7.40 25.79 17.24
C ALA A 318 8.70 25.95 18.04
N ASP A 319 9.15 27.19 18.30
CA ASP A 319 10.19 27.43 19.30
C ASP A 319 9.63 27.14 20.72
N GLN A 320 8.38 27.52 20.99
CA GLN A 320 7.71 27.26 22.24
C GLN A 320 6.33 26.62 22.02
N ILE A 321 5.95 25.64 22.86
CA ILE A 321 4.62 25.08 22.90
C ILE A 321 4.06 25.17 24.30
N SER A 322 2.83 25.72 24.39
CA SER A 322 2.05 25.79 25.62
C SER A 322 0.75 25.02 25.44
N ILE A 323 0.53 23.99 26.24
CA ILE A 323 -0.70 23.19 26.27
C ILE A 323 -1.36 23.40 27.63
N LYS A 324 -2.59 23.89 27.63
CA LYS A 324 -3.36 24.10 28.84
C LYS A 324 -4.78 23.57 28.67
N SER A 325 -5.17 22.67 29.55
CA SER A 325 -6.55 22.14 29.62
C SER A 325 -7.05 22.15 31.07
N GLN A 326 -8.36 22.38 31.25
CA GLN A 326 -8.99 22.21 32.57
C GLN A 326 -9.31 20.74 32.85
N GLY A 327 -9.52 19.94 31.82
CA GLY A 327 -9.72 18.50 31.86
C GLY A 327 -8.48 17.73 31.39
N ASP A 328 -8.70 16.64 30.67
CA ASP A 328 -7.65 15.76 30.17
C ASP A 328 -6.94 16.32 28.94
N THR A 329 -5.68 15.94 28.78
CA THR A 329 -4.94 16.11 27.52
C THR A 329 -4.50 14.75 27.00
N THR A 330 -4.94 14.40 25.78
CA THR A 330 -4.62 13.12 25.16
C THR A 330 -3.89 13.33 23.83
N LEU A 331 -2.67 12.78 23.70
CA LEU A 331 -1.91 12.65 22.49
C LEU A 331 -1.98 11.19 21.99
N LYS A 332 -2.87 10.91 21.05
CA LYS A 332 -3.08 9.57 20.47
C LYS A 332 -2.65 9.54 19.01
N GLY A 333 -1.39 9.24 18.76
CA GLY A 333 -0.78 9.47 17.44
C GLY A 333 -0.54 10.96 17.21
N ALA A 334 0.19 11.59 18.12
CA ALA A 334 0.52 13.01 18.03
C ALA A 334 1.90 13.32 18.62
N GLN A 335 2.55 14.35 18.08
CA GLN A 335 3.88 14.81 18.50
C GLN A 335 3.86 16.33 18.71
N ALA A 336 4.43 16.78 19.81
CA ALA A 336 4.77 18.16 20.04
C ALA A 336 6.31 18.29 20.10
N THR A 337 6.87 19.10 19.22
CA THR A 337 8.32 19.33 19.13
C THR A 337 8.61 20.81 19.24
N ALA A 338 9.38 21.22 20.25
CA ALA A 338 9.74 22.62 20.47
C ALA A 338 11.08 22.73 21.21
N ASN A 339 11.69 23.91 21.22
CA ASN A 339 12.79 24.17 22.13
C ASN A 339 12.34 24.11 23.60
N ARG A 340 11.15 24.65 23.93
CA ARG A 340 10.51 24.58 25.24
C ARG A 340 9.05 24.12 25.16
N ILE A 341 8.64 23.21 26.05
CA ILE A 341 7.25 22.73 26.16
C ILE A 341 6.75 22.93 27.58
N ASP A 342 5.65 23.67 27.72
CA ASP A 342 4.92 23.84 28.97
C ASP A 342 3.52 23.19 28.84
N ALA A 343 3.19 22.21 29.67
CA ALA A 343 1.90 21.54 29.71
C ALA A 343 1.28 21.62 31.10
N ASP A 344 0.20 22.38 31.25
CA ASP A 344 -0.60 22.50 32.47
C ASP A 344 -1.96 21.82 32.25
N VAL A 345 -2.04 20.57 32.67
CA VAL A 345 -3.20 19.69 32.46
C VAL A 345 -3.97 19.57 33.79
N GLY A 346 -5.20 20.02 33.81
CA GLY A 346 -6.06 19.95 35.00
C GLY A 346 -6.54 18.53 35.35
N GLY A 347 -6.48 17.60 34.42
CA GLY A 347 -6.79 16.19 34.57
C GLY A 347 -5.60 15.31 34.21
N ASN A 348 -5.83 14.25 33.43
CA ASN A 348 -4.84 13.25 33.05
C ASN A 348 -4.11 13.66 31.76
N LEU A 349 -2.82 13.41 31.69
CA LEU A 349 -2.02 13.46 30.48
C LEU A 349 -1.80 12.05 29.93
N ASN A 350 -2.43 11.73 28.80
CA ASN A 350 -2.33 10.44 28.15
C ASN A 350 -1.53 10.57 26.84
N ILE A 351 -0.45 9.80 26.67
CA ILE A 351 0.38 9.79 25.47
C ILE A 351 0.43 8.37 24.91
N ILE A 352 -0.26 8.16 23.79
CA ILE A 352 -0.52 6.85 23.20
C ILE A 352 0.01 6.80 21.79
N SER A 353 1.02 5.98 21.53
CA SER A 353 1.51 5.75 20.17
C SER A 353 0.58 4.81 19.41
N GLN A 354 0.35 5.12 18.12
CA GLN A 354 -0.46 4.29 17.25
C GLN A 354 0.41 3.29 16.48
N GLN A 355 -0.13 2.10 16.26
CA GLN A 355 0.55 1.03 15.54
C GLN A 355 0.02 0.92 14.12
N ASP A 356 0.91 1.00 13.16
CA ASP A 356 0.62 0.61 11.78
C ASP A 356 0.54 -0.91 11.69
N THR A 357 -0.40 -1.39 10.89
CA THR A 357 -0.63 -2.82 10.71
C THR A 357 -0.54 -3.20 9.24
N LEU A 358 0.02 -4.36 8.97
CA LEU A 358 0.04 -4.98 7.65
C LEU A 358 -0.33 -6.45 7.79
N GLU A 359 -1.30 -6.91 7.01
CA GLU A 359 -1.63 -8.32 6.85
C GLU A 359 -1.54 -8.68 5.37
N GLN A 360 -0.78 -9.71 5.05
CA GLN A 360 -0.64 -10.22 3.70
C GLN A 360 -0.80 -11.73 3.69
N LYS A 361 -1.59 -12.25 2.73
CA LYS A 361 -1.77 -13.68 2.48
C LYS A 361 -1.69 -13.95 0.98
N ASN A 362 -0.94 -14.97 0.59
CA ASN A 362 -0.85 -15.44 -0.77
C ASN A 362 -1.01 -16.96 -0.77
N LYS A 363 -1.85 -17.48 -1.64
CA LYS A 363 -2.04 -18.93 -1.84
C LYS A 363 -2.06 -19.24 -3.31
N GLN A 364 -1.35 -20.28 -3.71
CA GLN A 364 -1.35 -20.75 -5.09
C GLN A 364 -1.33 -22.28 -5.10
N MET A 365 -2.16 -22.87 -5.96
CA MET A 365 -2.21 -24.30 -6.19
C MET A 365 -2.26 -24.57 -7.69
N GLY A 366 -1.50 -25.54 -8.14
CA GLY A 366 -1.55 -26.01 -9.52
C GLY A 366 -1.40 -27.53 -9.58
N VAL A 367 -2.10 -28.14 -10.50
CA VAL A 367 -1.98 -29.55 -10.85
C VAL A 367 -1.92 -29.68 -12.37
N GLY A 368 -1.03 -30.50 -12.87
CA GLY A 368 -0.93 -30.82 -14.29
C GLY A 368 -0.58 -32.28 -14.49
N ALA A 369 -1.06 -32.84 -15.58
CA ALA A 369 -0.74 -34.18 -16.00
C ALA A 369 -0.50 -34.20 -17.51
N ARG A 370 0.48 -34.97 -17.95
CA ARG A 370 0.81 -35.15 -19.35
C ARG A 370 1.21 -36.61 -19.61
N VAL A 371 0.67 -37.15 -20.70
CA VAL A 371 1.06 -38.46 -21.23
C VAL A 371 1.56 -38.27 -22.66
N GLN A 372 2.68 -38.89 -22.99
CA GLN A 372 3.31 -38.82 -24.31
C GLN A 372 3.65 -40.25 -24.77
N VAL A 373 3.42 -40.53 -26.04
CA VAL A 373 3.76 -41.82 -26.68
C VAL A 373 4.58 -41.51 -27.93
N SER A 374 5.80 -41.96 -27.95
CA SER A 374 6.76 -41.78 -29.08
C SER A 374 6.71 -42.93 -30.03
N ALA A 375 6.88 -42.67 -31.35
CA ALA A 375 6.97 -43.69 -32.37
C ALA A 375 8.24 -44.54 -32.12
N GLY A 376 8.06 -45.85 -31.83
CA GLY A 376 9.19 -46.76 -31.57
C GLY A 376 9.25 -47.38 -30.17
N THR A 377 8.19 -47.21 -29.33
CA THR A 377 7.93 -47.99 -28.09
C THR A 377 8.12 -47.26 -26.73
N ALA A 378 8.53 -46.03 -26.68
CA ALA A 378 8.60 -45.36 -25.39
C ALA A 378 7.29 -44.56 -25.11
N TRP A 379 6.65 -44.82 -23.99
CA TRP A 379 5.67 -43.93 -23.43
C TRP A 379 6.24 -43.22 -22.22
N ASP A 380 5.83 -41.98 -22.02
CA ASP A 380 6.19 -41.15 -20.87
C ASP A 380 4.91 -40.56 -20.25
N ALA A 381 4.86 -40.60 -18.93
CA ALA A 381 3.79 -39.96 -18.18
C ALA A 381 4.42 -39.06 -17.11
N SER A 382 4.05 -37.83 -17.12
CA SER A 382 4.51 -36.85 -16.12
C SER A 382 3.31 -36.17 -15.47
N GLY A 383 3.47 -35.80 -14.22
CA GLY A 383 2.51 -35.00 -13.49
C GLY A 383 3.26 -34.05 -12.58
N ASN A 384 2.68 -32.90 -12.37
CA ASN A 384 3.16 -31.92 -11.43
C ASN A 384 2.03 -31.49 -10.50
N PHE A 385 2.39 -31.30 -9.25
CA PHE A 385 1.54 -30.69 -8.25
C PHE A 385 2.39 -29.63 -7.55
N ASN A 386 1.87 -28.41 -7.50
CA ASN A 386 2.46 -27.36 -6.70
C ASN A 386 1.40 -26.77 -5.78
N ASN A 387 1.79 -26.50 -4.56
CA ASN A 387 0.96 -25.79 -3.58
C ASN A 387 1.90 -24.90 -2.78
N SER A 388 1.64 -23.61 -2.81
CA SER A 388 2.39 -22.62 -2.05
C SER A 388 1.44 -21.73 -1.28
N SER A 389 1.83 -21.39 -0.07
CA SER A 389 1.16 -20.38 0.73
C SER A 389 2.18 -19.54 1.47
N ALA A 390 1.97 -18.24 1.49
CA ALA A 390 2.73 -17.31 2.30
C ALA A 390 1.74 -16.43 3.06
N ALA A 391 2.01 -16.18 4.32
CA ALA A 391 1.25 -15.23 5.13
C ALA A 391 2.23 -14.45 6.00
N GLY A 392 1.98 -13.17 6.16
CA GLY A 392 2.75 -12.29 7.02
C GLY A 392 1.84 -11.26 7.65
N ASN A 393 2.13 -10.91 8.88
CA ASN A 393 1.52 -9.79 9.56
C ASN A 393 2.58 -8.99 10.30
N SER A 394 2.37 -7.70 10.42
CA SER A 394 3.20 -6.82 11.25
C SER A 394 2.35 -5.80 11.97
N LYS A 395 2.80 -5.43 13.16
CA LYS A 395 2.28 -4.30 13.93
C LYS A 395 3.47 -3.53 14.48
N GLN A 396 3.59 -2.27 14.13
CA GLN A 396 4.74 -1.47 14.57
C GLN A 396 4.36 0.00 14.76
N VAL A 397 4.99 0.64 15.71
CA VAL A 397 4.94 2.09 15.89
C VAL A 397 5.96 2.71 14.94
N ASN A 398 5.51 3.38 13.88
CA ASN A 398 6.39 4.10 12.95
C ASN A 398 6.66 5.53 13.41
N GLN A 399 5.67 6.16 14.06
CA GLN A 399 5.75 7.50 14.60
C GLN A 399 5.36 7.48 16.07
N GLN A 400 6.33 7.65 16.97
CA GLN A 400 6.09 7.66 18.39
C GLN A 400 5.36 8.94 18.81
N SER A 401 4.30 8.82 19.63
CA SER A 401 3.63 9.97 20.23
C SER A 401 4.47 10.55 21.38
N GLY A 402 4.47 11.87 21.52
CA GLY A 402 5.26 12.44 22.61
C GLY A 402 5.34 13.95 22.68
N LEU A 403 5.99 14.40 23.75
CA LEU A 403 6.46 15.74 23.97
C LEU A 403 7.99 15.73 23.85
N PHE A 404 8.53 16.40 22.84
CA PHE A 404 9.95 16.41 22.54
C PHE A 404 10.49 17.83 22.64
N ALA A 405 11.14 18.14 23.75
CA ALA A 405 11.70 19.46 24.03
C ALA A 405 13.20 19.53 23.69
N GLY A 406 13.66 20.69 23.28
CA GLY A 406 15.06 21.03 23.09
C GLY A 406 15.72 21.48 24.40
N ASP A 407 16.69 22.38 24.28
CA ASP A 407 17.51 22.89 25.39
C ASP A 407 16.72 23.77 26.39
N GLY A 408 15.56 24.27 26.01
CA GLY A 408 14.62 24.97 26.88
C GLY A 408 13.86 24.05 27.85
N GLY A 409 13.87 22.73 27.60
CA GLY A 409 13.28 21.72 28.47
C GLY A 409 11.77 21.66 28.44
N TYR A 410 11.22 20.91 29.38
CA TYR A 410 9.78 20.78 29.56
C TYR A 410 9.34 21.03 31.00
N HIS A 411 8.14 21.60 31.15
CA HIS A 411 7.43 21.71 32.42
C HIS A 411 6.05 21.08 32.23
N VAL A 412 5.82 19.95 32.85
CA VAL A 412 4.59 19.17 32.73
C VAL A 412 3.95 19.03 34.10
N LYS A 413 2.69 19.48 34.20
CA LYS A 413 1.87 19.31 35.37
C LYS A 413 0.56 18.63 34.98
N ALA A 414 0.19 17.53 35.67
CA ALA A 414 -1.06 16.79 35.47
C ALA A 414 -1.48 16.10 36.74
N ASP A 415 -2.73 15.63 36.85
CA ASP A 415 -3.16 14.78 37.92
C ASP A 415 -2.53 13.36 37.82
N HIS A 416 -2.54 12.82 36.60
CA HIS A 416 -1.96 11.52 36.28
C HIS A 416 -1.27 11.57 34.92
N VAL A 417 -0.17 10.82 34.73
CA VAL A 417 0.53 10.69 33.45
C VAL A 417 0.57 9.23 33.03
N ASP A 418 -0.03 8.92 31.87
CA ASP A 418 -0.02 7.59 31.26
C ASP A 418 0.71 7.61 29.92
N LEU A 419 1.71 6.74 29.76
CA LEU A 419 2.53 6.60 28.56
C LEU A 419 2.37 5.18 27.97
N GLN A 420 1.59 5.06 26.91
CA GLN A 420 1.49 3.81 26.17
C GLN A 420 2.34 3.87 24.88
N GLY A 421 3.58 3.43 24.97
CA GLY A 421 4.55 3.57 23.87
C GLY A 421 4.91 5.04 23.57
N GLY A 422 4.45 5.97 24.39
CA GLY A 422 4.69 7.39 24.28
C GLY A 422 6.01 7.83 24.93
N ALA A 423 6.40 9.08 24.71
CA ALA A 423 7.61 9.66 25.30
C ALA A 423 7.40 11.10 25.76
N ILE A 424 8.10 11.47 26.84
CA ILE A 424 8.38 12.85 27.24
C ILE A 424 9.90 12.93 27.33
N ALA A 425 10.52 13.74 26.46
CA ALA A 425 11.97 13.79 26.34
C ALA A 425 12.47 15.21 26.07
N SER A 426 13.70 15.51 26.48
CA SER A 426 14.38 16.75 26.14
C SER A 426 15.89 16.56 26.00
N THR A 427 16.54 17.53 25.34
CA THR A 427 18.01 17.67 25.34
C THR A 427 18.52 18.59 26.43
N ALA A 428 17.62 19.19 27.19
CA ALA A 428 17.96 20.16 28.26
C ALA A 428 18.66 19.50 29.45
N SER A 429 19.35 20.31 30.23
CA SER A 429 19.86 19.92 31.54
C SER A 429 18.71 19.62 32.52
N LYS A 430 19.00 18.88 33.58
CA LYS A 430 17.99 18.43 34.57
C LYS A 430 17.21 19.59 35.17
N GLU A 431 17.85 20.72 35.37
CA GLU A 431 17.25 21.90 36.00
C GLU A 431 16.16 22.56 35.17
N ASN A 432 16.17 22.31 33.86
CA ASN A 432 15.19 22.83 32.91
C ASN A 432 14.03 21.86 32.67
N ASN A 433 14.03 20.71 33.30
CA ASN A 433 12.98 19.71 33.16
C ASN A 433 12.23 19.51 34.45
N ASP A 434 10.92 19.67 34.42
CA ASP A 434 10.03 19.40 35.57
C ASP A 434 8.81 18.61 35.11
N LEU A 435 8.52 17.55 35.83
CA LEU A 435 7.29 16.78 35.68
C LEU A 435 6.68 16.56 37.06
N THR A 436 5.55 17.18 37.27
CA THR A 436 4.77 17.07 38.52
C THR A 436 3.46 16.36 38.22
N ALA A 437 3.24 15.19 38.85
CA ALA A 437 2.01 14.44 38.80
C ALA A 437 1.63 14.00 40.25
N ASN A 438 0.33 13.86 40.51
CA ASN A 438 -0.16 13.43 41.81
C ASN A 438 -0.09 11.90 41.98
N SER A 439 0.01 11.13 40.90
CA SER A 439 0.16 9.66 40.89
C SER A 439 0.82 9.16 39.62
#